data_b9ad211d12f47d471f0f4490b2eb67a6
#
_entry.id   b9ad211d12f47d471f0f4490b2eb67a6
#
_cell.length_a   1.000
_cell.length_b   1.000
_cell.length_c   1.000
_cell.angle_alpha   90.00
_cell.angle_beta   90.00
_cell.angle_gamma   90.00
#
_symmetry.space_group_name_H-M   'P 1'
#
loop_
_entity.id
_entity.type
_entity.pdbx_description
1 polymer ?
#
loop_
_entity_poly.entity_id
_entity_poly.type
_entity_poly.pdbx_seq_one_letter_code
_entity_poly.pdbx_strand_id
1 'polypeptide(L)'
;MRKLLMLGTSYASCEMVKYAKSLGVHTIVTDDLAPEQSVAKLVADEYWMINTANVDELEKKCREENVTAICCGISEFNLEVALELNKRLGLKSYCTPEAWHFSRDKDDFKALCRKINAPIAKDFFISKELRDDELDAVEYPVVVKPVDLSGNRGISYCNNKEELREAYKYALSCSKSDKIIVEKQLKGEEWYATYACANGDVSLLALNAMYAQPGEPKNCYTVTTTVSRHVKRFCNDVNPKVEELLKEVGCTDGIVWVQFMLDEDDKFYIIEMGYRMDGEMMFMPYKDLLGFDTIKWLVETALGIEHDKSQLPAPQTEAFTKTATGMELWTNKEGTVTKLVGYDEIAKLPGVFVENLKQPGDKAMKYRPVGVITFATDTFEEMADIIKKVNETVHCCNENGEDMIIKYTDFDYLKRIYDEGLKENA
;
A
#
# COMPACT_ATOMS: atom_id res chain seq x y z
N MET A 1 -1.14 -29.87 16.43
CA MET A 1 -1.03 -29.38 15.03
C MET A 1 -1.18 -27.87 15.08
N ARG A 2 -0.29 -27.09 14.45
CA ARG A 2 -0.45 -25.63 14.38
C ARG A 2 -1.66 -25.27 13.52
N LYS A 3 -2.45 -24.28 13.95
CA LYS A 3 -3.58 -23.75 13.19
C LYS A 3 -3.40 -22.26 12.94
N LEU A 4 -3.52 -21.84 11.68
CA LEU A 4 -3.44 -20.45 11.27
C LEU A 4 -4.81 -19.97 10.81
N LEU A 5 -5.29 -18.88 11.41
CA LEU A 5 -6.47 -18.14 10.96
C LEU A 5 -6.05 -17.02 10.02
N MET A 6 -6.59 -16.99 8.81
CA MET A 6 -6.48 -15.91 7.85
C MET A 6 -7.74 -15.05 7.90
N LEU A 7 -7.57 -13.75 8.13
CA LEU A 7 -8.67 -12.77 8.14
C LEU A 7 -8.89 -12.18 6.75
N GLY A 8 -10.04 -12.44 6.18
CA GLY A 8 -10.45 -11.94 4.87
C GLY A 8 -9.79 -12.64 3.70
N THR A 9 -10.13 -12.18 2.51
CA THR A 9 -9.70 -12.74 1.24
C THR A 9 -9.06 -11.69 0.34
N SER A 10 -7.97 -12.06 -0.32
CA SER A 10 -7.26 -11.32 -1.35
C SER A 10 -6.29 -12.27 -2.04
N TYR A 11 -5.63 -11.84 -3.09
CA TYR A 11 -4.54 -12.61 -3.68
C TYR A 11 -3.44 -12.91 -2.64
N ALA A 12 -3.04 -11.91 -1.86
CA ALA A 12 -2.05 -12.08 -0.78
C ALA A 12 -2.51 -13.13 0.25
N SER A 13 -3.77 -13.08 0.69
CA SER A 13 -4.34 -14.05 1.63
C SER A 13 -4.28 -15.49 1.07
N CYS A 14 -4.58 -15.66 -0.23
CA CYS A 14 -4.51 -16.95 -0.91
C CYS A 14 -3.08 -17.51 -0.91
N GLU A 15 -2.08 -16.69 -1.24
CA GLU A 15 -0.67 -17.12 -1.26
C GLU A 15 -0.16 -17.42 0.16
N MET A 16 -0.56 -16.62 1.17
CA MET A 16 -0.24 -16.91 2.58
C MET A 16 -0.81 -18.25 3.04
N VAL A 17 -2.07 -18.55 2.68
CA VAL A 17 -2.72 -19.83 3.00
C VAL A 17 -1.98 -20.98 2.32
N LYS A 18 -1.65 -20.87 1.03
CA LYS A 18 -0.88 -21.90 0.30
C LYS A 18 0.48 -22.15 0.95
N TYR A 19 1.18 -21.08 1.31
CA TYR A 19 2.49 -21.20 1.97
C TYR A 19 2.37 -21.88 3.35
N ALA A 20 1.43 -21.46 4.20
CA ALA A 20 1.19 -22.08 5.50
C ALA A 20 0.88 -23.59 5.38
N LYS A 21 0.07 -23.99 4.40
CA LYS A 21 -0.20 -25.40 4.08
C LYS A 21 1.07 -26.17 3.70
N SER A 22 1.96 -25.56 2.92
CA SER A 22 3.24 -26.19 2.55
C SER A 22 4.14 -26.50 3.74
N LEU A 23 3.95 -25.78 4.87
CA LEU A 23 4.60 -26.01 6.15
C LEU A 23 3.88 -27.06 7.03
N GLY A 24 2.81 -27.67 6.55
CA GLY A 24 1.99 -28.60 7.33
C GLY A 24 1.12 -27.94 8.41
N VAL A 25 0.83 -26.65 8.26
CA VAL A 25 -0.05 -25.89 9.14
C VAL A 25 -1.50 -26.05 8.66
N HIS A 26 -2.43 -26.35 9.57
CA HIS A 26 -3.86 -26.35 9.24
C HIS A 26 -4.37 -24.91 9.08
N THR A 27 -4.95 -24.61 7.95
CA THR A 27 -5.34 -23.25 7.56
C THR A 27 -6.85 -23.04 7.62
N ILE A 28 -7.26 -21.94 8.22
CA ILE A 28 -8.65 -21.53 8.37
C ILE A 28 -8.79 -20.13 7.77
N VAL A 29 -9.79 -19.89 6.94
CA VAL A 29 -10.10 -18.56 6.41
C VAL A 29 -11.44 -18.09 6.93
N THR A 30 -11.53 -16.83 7.37
CA THR A 30 -12.79 -16.23 7.83
C THR A 30 -13.10 -14.92 7.12
N ASP A 31 -14.28 -14.83 6.60
CA ASP A 31 -14.99 -13.64 6.09
C ASP A 31 -16.47 -13.99 5.91
N ASP A 32 -17.31 -13.03 5.54
CA ASP A 32 -18.75 -13.22 5.30
C ASP A 32 -19.12 -13.44 3.82
N LEU A 33 -18.12 -13.58 2.93
CA LEU A 33 -18.34 -13.88 1.52
C LEU A 33 -18.68 -15.38 1.34
N ALA A 34 -19.50 -15.67 0.35
CA ALA A 34 -19.72 -17.06 -0.07
C ALA A 34 -18.38 -17.72 -0.49
N PRO A 35 -18.18 -19.02 -0.27
CA PRO A 35 -16.91 -19.67 -0.57
C PRO A 35 -16.41 -19.43 -2.00
N GLU A 36 -17.32 -19.38 -2.97
CA GLU A 36 -17.02 -19.17 -4.39
C GLU A 36 -16.52 -17.74 -4.70
N GLN A 37 -16.79 -16.80 -3.79
CA GLN A 37 -16.37 -15.40 -3.89
C GLN A 37 -15.08 -15.11 -3.08
N SER A 38 -14.61 -16.07 -2.30
CA SER A 38 -13.43 -15.93 -1.43
C SER A 38 -12.31 -16.82 -1.92
N VAL A 39 -11.38 -16.26 -2.72
CA VAL A 39 -10.26 -17.04 -3.31
C VAL A 39 -9.40 -17.74 -2.25
N ALA A 40 -9.28 -17.18 -1.06
CA ALA A 40 -8.54 -17.79 0.03
C ALA A 40 -9.28 -18.99 0.64
N LYS A 41 -10.62 -18.97 0.73
CA LYS A 41 -11.43 -20.12 1.20
C LYS A 41 -11.30 -21.34 0.28
N LEU A 42 -11.17 -21.11 -1.03
CA LEU A 42 -11.04 -22.20 -2.02
C LEU A 42 -9.76 -23.03 -1.83
N VAL A 43 -8.72 -22.47 -1.20
CA VAL A 43 -7.42 -23.15 -1.00
C VAL A 43 -7.16 -23.54 0.44
N ALA A 44 -7.94 -23.06 1.41
CA ALA A 44 -7.83 -23.37 2.83
C ALA A 44 -8.28 -24.80 3.16
N ASP A 45 -7.87 -25.33 4.31
CA ASP A 45 -8.35 -26.61 4.82
C ASP A 45 -9.75 -26.50 5.42
N GLU A 46 -10.06 -25.33 5.99
CA GLU A 46 -11.33 -25.01 6.64
C GLU A 46 -11.69 -23.54 6.41
N TYR A 47 -12.95 -23.18 6.51
CA TYR A 47 -13.39 -21.78 6.52
C TYR A 47 -14.51 -21.55 7.53
N TRP A 48 -14.60 -20.32 8.01
CA TRP A 48 -15.68 -19.84 8.86
C TRP A 48 -16.45 -18.74 8.14
N MET A 49 -17.78 -18.76 8.29
CA MET A 49 -18.67 -17.71 7.78
C MET A 49 -18.91 -16.69 8.89
N ILE A 50 -17.80 -16.09 9.39
CA ILE A 50 -17.83 -15.07 10.43
C ILE A 50 -17.21 -13.80 9.86
N ASN A 51 -18.00 -12.71 9.89
CA ASN A 51 -17.48 -11.39 9.48
C ASN A 51 -16.30 -10.99 10.37
N THR A 52 -15.22 -10.53 9.78
CA THR A 52 -14.00 -10.16 10.53
C THR A 52 -14.22 -9.02 11.52
N ALA A 53 -15.28 -8.22 11.37
CA ALA A 53 -15.68 -7.21 12.35
C ALA A 53 -16.21 -7.82 13.67
N ASN A 54 -16.60 -9.09 13.69
CA ASN A 54 -17.18 -9.76 14.86
C ASN A 54 -16.07 -10.37 15.75
N VAL A 55 -15.27 -9.52 16.36
CA VAL A 55 -14.07 -9.91 17.13
C VAL A 55 -14.40 -10.87 18.29
N ASP A 56 -15.52 -10.66 18.98
CA ASP A 56 -15.91 -11.48 20.13
C ASP A 56 -16.23 -12.93 19.73
N GLU A 57 -16.93 -13.10 18.61
CA GLU A 57 -17.23 -14.43 18.07
C GLU A 57 -15.97 -15.11 17.54
N LEU A 58 -15.11 -14.36 16.87
CA LEU A 58 -13.81 -14.86 16.40
C LEU A 58 -12.91 -15.30 17.55
N GLU A 59 -12.82 -14.51 18.63
CA GLU A 59 -12.07 -14.89 19.82
C GLU A 59 -12.56 -16.22 20.41
N LYS A 60 -13.89 -16.32 20.61
CA LYS A 60 -14.51 -17.55 21.12
C LYS A 60 -14.16 -18.75 20.24
N LYS A 61 -14.37 -18.63 18.93
CA LYS A 61 -14.10 -19.69 17.96
C LYS A 61 -12.62 -20.05 17.90
N CYS A 62 -11.71 -19.08 17.97
CA CYS A 62 -10.27 -19.31 18.02
C CYS A 62 -9.86 -20.12 19.25
N ARG A 63 -10.45 -19.85 20.43
CA ARG A 63 -10.19 -20.62 21.66
C ARG A 63 -10.71 -22.05 21.56
N GLU A 64 -11.94 -22.25 21.05
CA GLU A 64 -12.53 -23.57 20.84
C GLU A 64 -11.70 -24.41 19.90
N GLU A 65 -11.21 -23.84 18.82
CA GLU A 65 -10.42 -24.52 17.78
C GLU A 65 -8.92 -24.58 18.06
N ASN A 66 -8.46 -23.96 19.15
CA ASN A 66 -7.04 -23.83 19.49
C ASN A 66 -6.19 -23.23 18.35
N VAL A 67 -6.62 -22.08 17.81
CA VAL A 67 -5.85 -21.31 16.84
C VAL A 67 -4.54 -20.84 17.46
N THR A 68 -3.43 -20.98 16.75
CA THR A 68 -2.07 -20.71 17.24
C THR A 68 -1.38 -19.56 16.52
N ALA A 69 -1.96 -19.08 15.41
CA ALA A 69 -1.44 -17.94 14.64
C ALA A 69 -2.58 -17.25 13.90
N ILE A 70 -2.46 -15.94 13.70
CA ILE A 70 -3.41 -15.13 12.93
C ILE A 70 -2.64 -14.32 11.92
N CYS A 71 -3.08 -14.35 10.64
CA CYS A 71 -2.61 -13.52 9.56
C CYS A 71 -3.75 -12.67 9.00
N CYS A 72 -3.40 -11.53 8.47
CA CYS A 72 -4.23 -10.73 7.57
C CYS A 72 -3.44 -10.45 6.29
N GLY A 73 -4.13 -10.29 5.17
CA GLY A 73 -3.49 -9.89 3.91
C GLY A 73 -3.06 -8.41 3.94
N ILE A 74 -3.51 -7.65 2.96
CA ILE A 74 -3.17 -6.23 2.79
C ILE A 74 -4.15 -5.26 3.47
N SER A 75 -5.22 -5.76 4.10
CA SER A 75 -6.30 -4.96 4.67
C SER A 75 -5.90 -4.33 6.01
N GLU A 76 -5.93 -3.01 6.11
CA GLU A 76 -5.73 -2.27 7.36
C GLU A 76 -6.76 -2.66 8.42
N PHE A 77 -8.04 -2.80 8.01
CA PHE A 77 -9.10 -3.21 8.91
C PHE A 77 -8.84 -4.60 9.51
N ASN A 78 -8.46 -5.57 8.66
CA ASN A 78 -8.15 -6.92 9.14
C ASN A 78 -6.89 -6.96 10.00
N LEU A 79 -5.93 -6.06 9.76
CA LEU A 79 -4.76 -5.93 10.64
C LEU A 79 -5.17 -5.43 12.03
N GLU A 80 -6.05 -4.44 12.13
CA GLU A 80 -6.60 -3.99 13.43
C GLU A 80 -7.30 -5.12 14.18
N VAL A 81 -8.10 -5.91 13.46
CA VAL A 81 -8.74 -7.11 14.02
C VAL A 81 -7.71 -8.15 14.46
N ALA A 82 -6.68 -8.40 13.65
CA ALA A 82 -5.59 -9.34 13.99
C ALA A 82 -4.84 -8.89 15.25
N LEU A 83 -4.53 -7.60 15.38
CA LEU A 83 -3.86 -7.04 16.57
C LEU A 83 -4.70 -7.25 17.83
N GLU A 84 -5.99 -6.97 17.77
CA GLU A 84 -6.91 -7.16 18.90
C GLU A 84 -7.05 -8.63 19.26
N LEU A 85 -7.24 -9.52 18.29
CA LEU A 85 -7.33 -10.96 18.53
C LEU A 85 -6.03 -11.55 19.08
N ASN A 86 -4.87 -11.17 18.52
CA ASN A 86 -3.57 -11.62 19.00
C ASN A 86 -3.35 -11.21 20.48
N LYS A 87 -3.71 -9.96 20.84
CA LYS A 87 -3.66 -9.48 22.21
C LYS A 87 -4.55 -10.29 23.14
N ARG A 88 -5.81 -10.55 22.77
CA ARG A 88 -6.78 -11.32 23.59
C ARG A 88 -6.38 -12.79 23.75
N LEU A 89 -5.78 -13.36 22.71
CA LEU A 89 -5.38 -14.77 22.68
C LEU A 89 -3.96 -15.02 23.18
N GLY A 90 -3.16 -13.97 23.38
CA GLY A 90 -1.74 -14.08 23.76
C GLY A 90 -0.88 -14.63 22.63
N LEU A 91 -1.23 -14.34 21.36
CA LEU A 91 -0.50 -14.79 20.17
C LEU A 91 0.51 -13.73 19.71
N LYS A 92 1.53 -14.17 18.98
CA LYS A 92 2.56 -13.26 18.40
C LYS A 92 1.95 -12.42 17.27
N SER A 93 2.35 -11.16 17.21
CA SER A 93 2.07 -10.27 16.08
C SER A 93 3.38 -9.64 15.62
N TYR A 94 3.53 -9.38 14.31
CA TYR A 94 4.68 -8.64 13.78
C TYR A 94 4.59 -7.15 14.09
N CYS A 95 3.37 -6.63 14.20
CA CYS A 95 3.08 -5.23 14.50
C CYS A 95 2.50 -5.11 15.91
N THR A 96 2.95 -4.11 16.69
CA THR A 96 2.35 -3.79 17.98
C THR A 96 1.26 -2.73 17.81
N PRO A 97 0.28 -2.64 18.74
CA PRO A 97 -0.72 -1.56 18.71
C PRO A 97 -0.09 -0.16 18.72
N GLU A 98 1.03 0.01 19.46
CA GLU A 98 1.76 1.27 19.59
C GLU A 98 2.42 1.65 18.24
N ALA A 99 3.08 0.71 17.57
CA ALA A 99 3.66 0.93 16.25
C ALA A 99 2.57 1.17 15.18
N TRP A 100 1.47 0.40 15.26
CA TRP A 100 0.33 0.58 14.35
C TRP A 100 -0.33 1.95 14.47
N HIS A 101 -0.35 2.52 15.68
CA HIS A 101 -0.90 3.86 15.92
C HIS A 101 -0.31 4.92 14.96
N PHE A 102 1.00 4.89 14.72
CA PHE A 102 1.66 5.82 13.79
C PHE A 102 1.24 5.64 12.32
N SER A 103 0.77 4.45 11.94
CA SER A 103 0.18 4.24 10.61
C SER A 103 -1.25 4.82 10.49
N ARG A 104 -1.89 5.13 11.62
CA ARG A 104 -3.28 5.59 11.68
C ARG A 104 -3.44 7.05 12.05
N ASP A 105 -2.60 7.56 12.93
CA ASP A 105 -2.65 8.96 13.38
C ASP A 105 -1.56 9.79 12.70
N LYS A 106 -1.96 10.55 11.69
CA LYS A 106 -1.06 11.40 10.89
C LYS A 106 -0.44 12.53 11.71
N ASP A 107 -1.09 13.01 12.79
CA ASP A 107 -0.59 14.10 13.62
C ASP A 107 0.56 13.60 14.51
N ASP A 108 0.36 12.47 15.20
CA ASP A 108 1.41 11.85 16.02
C ASP A 108 2.56 11.34 15.15
N PHE A 109 2.30 10.79 13.96
CA PHE A 109 3.33 10.43 13.00
C PHE A 109 4.18 11.65 12.59
N LYS A 110 3.54 12.76 12.23
CA LYS A 110 4.25 13.99 11.86
C LYS A 110 4.97 14.61 13.05
N ALA A 111 4.41 14.51 14.27
CA ALA A 111 5.10 14.95 15.49
C ALA A 111 6.39 14.16 15.71
N LEU A 112 6.38 12.85 15.49
CA LEU A 112 7.56 12.01 15.54
C LEU A 112 8.57 12.39 14.45
N CYS A 113 8.14 12.60 13.21
CA CYS A 113 8.99 13.07 12.12
C CYS A 113 9.69 14.41 12.49
N ARG A 114 8.95 15.37 13.06
CA ARG A 114 9.53 16.65 13.54
C ARG A 114 10.58 16.43 14.63
N LYS A 115 10.30 15.55 15.60
CA LYS A 115 11.22 15.23 16.72
C LYS A 115 12.59 14.77 16.22
N ILE A 116 12.63 13.96 15.16
CA ILE A 116 13.87 13.40 14.61
C ILE A 116 14.42 14.21 13.42
N ASN A 117 13.82 15.35 13.08
CA ASN A 117 14.16 16.17 11.92
C ASN A 117 14.08 15.38 10.60
N ALA A 118 13.09 14.51 10.45
CA ALA A 118 12.79 13.85 9.18
C ALA A 118 12.14 14.85 8.20
N PRO A 119 12.39 14.71 6.88
CA PRO A 119 11.87 15.65 5.90
C PRO A 119 10.34 15.47 5.71
N ILE A 120 9.57 16.44 6.17
CA ILE A 120 8.11 16.52 6.00
C ILE A 120 7.71 17.89 5.45
N ALA A 121 6.53 17.96 4.83
CA ALA A 121 5.97 19.24 4.42
C ALA A 121 5.78 20.17 5.62
N LYS A 122 5.98 21.49 5.40
CA LYS A 122 5.76 22.51 6.42
C LYS A 122 4.31 22.53 6.86
N ASP A 123 4.08 22.38 8.17
CA ASP A 123 2.75 22.47 8.78
C ASP A 123 2.41 23.91 9.16
N PHE A 124 1.11 24.21 9.13
CA PHE A 124 0.51 25.45 9.63
C PHE A 124 -0.51 25.09 10.70
N PHE A 125 -0.28 25.57 11.92
CA PHE A 125 -1.17 25.30 13.05
C PHE A 125 -2.33 26.32 13.02
N ILE A 126 -3.51 25.85 12.63
CA ILE A 126 -4.71 26.65 12.48
C ILE A 126 -5.73 26.23 13.56
N SER A 127 -6.20 27.20 14.33
CA SER A 127 -7.23 26.97 15.34
C SER A 127 -8.62 26.73 14.69
N LYS A 128 -9.53 26.13 15.45
CA LYS A 128 -10.93 25.92 14.97
C LYS A 128 -11.68 27.25 14.73
N GLU A 129 -11.21 28.32 15.36
CA GLU A 129 -11.75 29.68 15.21
C GLU A 129 -11.40 30.29 13.85
N LEU A 130 -10.40 29.75 13.14
CA LEU A 130 -9.96 30.21 11.84
C LEU A 130 -9.68 31.70 11.82
N ARG A 131 -8.86 32.19 12.79
CA ARG A 131 -8.55 33.60 12.94
C ARG A 131 -7.82 34.14 11.73
N ASP A 132 -8.09 35.41 11.38
CA ASP A 132 -7.48 36.04 10.22
C ASP A 132 -5.95 36.11 10.31
N ASP A 133 -5.41 36.39 11.48
CA ASP A 133 -3.96 36.46 11.72
C ASP A 133 -3.26 35.09 11.49
N GLU A 134 -3.92 33.97 11.83
CA GLU A 134 -3.41 32.63 11.53
C GLU A 134 -3.46 32.34 10.03
N LEU A 135 -4.56 32.68 9.37
CA LEU A 135 -4.76 32.42 7.94
C LEU A 135 -3.87 33.30 7.04
N ASP A 136 -3.60 34.53 7.47
CA ASP A 136 -2.71 35.46 6.75
C ASP A 136 -1.23 35.02 6.88
N ALA A 137 -0.87 34.24 7.89
CA ALA A 137 0.47 33.68 8.06
C ALA A 137 0.73 32.41 7.24
N VAL A 138 -0.29 31.87 6.55
CA VAL A 138 -0.17 30.65 5.75
C VAL A 138 0.52 30.93 4.41
N GLU A 139 1.50 30.09 4.07
CA GLU A 139 2.19 30.12 2.76
C GLU A 139 1.43 29.28 1.74
N TYR A 140 0.52 29.87 1.00
CA TYR A 140 -0.26 29.18 -0.03
C TYR A 140 0.60 28.75 -1.25
N PRO A 141 0.21 27.68 -2.00
CA PRO A 141 -0.94 26.81 -1.77
C PRO A 141 -0.70 25.80 -0.65
N VAL A 142 -1.81 25.35 -0.01
CA VAL A 142 -1.79 24.36 1.08
C VAL A 142 -2.76 23.20 0.83
N VAL A 143 -2.54 22.11 1.53
CA VAL A 143 -3.46 20.97 1.62
C VAL A 143 -4.09 20.96 3.00
N VAL A 144 -5.40 20.77 3.04
CA VAL A 144 -6.18 20.56 4.27
C VAL A 144 -6.68 19.14 4.29
N LYS A 145 -6.44 18.41 5.39
CA LYS A 145 -6.84 17.01 5.50
C LYS A 145 -7.17 16.61 6.94
N PRO A 146 -8.18 15.71 7.16
CA PRO A 146 -8.40 15.10 8.47
C PRO A 146 -7.25 14.15 8.82
N VAL A 147 -6.94 14.01 10.12
CA VAL A 147 -5.88 13.10 10.59
C VAL A 147 -6.29 11.62 10.51
N ASP A 148 -7.58 11.34 10.59
CA ASP A 148 -8.17 10.02 10.86
C ASP A 148 -8.86 9.39 9.63
N LEU A 149 -8.62 9.92 8.42
CA LEU A 149 -9.20 9.40 7.19
C LEU A 149 -8.12 8.98 6.19
N SER A 150 -8.46 7.99 5.36
CA SER A 150 -7.65 7.47 4.26
C SER A 150 -8.42 7.53 2.93
N GLY A 151 -7.74 7.24 1.81
CA GLY A 151 -8.34 7.19 0.48
C GLY A 151 -8.84 8.56 -0.01
N ASN A 152 -8.09 9.62 0.25
CA ASN A 152 -8.35 11.00 -0.19
C ASN A 152 -9.69 11.62 0.30
N ARG A 153 -10.31 11.05 1.33
CA ARG A 153 -11.55 11.60 1.90
C ARG A 153 -11.26 12.81 2.77
N GLY A 154 -12.00 13.90 2.54
CA GLY A 154 -11.85 15.13 3.32
C GLY A 154 -10.63 15.97 2.96
N ILE A 155 -9.87 15.61 1.91
CA ILE A 155 -8.71 16.38 1.43
C ILE A 155 -9.19 17.51 0.51
N SER A 156 -8.60 18.70 0.70
CA SER A 156 -8.82 19.87 -0.16
C SER A 156 -7.50 20.61 -0.42
N TYR A 157 -7.39 21.18 -1.60
CA TYR A 157 -6.26 22.01 -2.00
C TYR A 157 -6.71 23.48 -2.02
N CYS A 158 -5.95 24.37 -1.36
CA CYS A 158 -6.35 25.75 -1.13
C CYS A 158 -5.26 26.71 -1.59
N ASN A 159 -5.63 27.69 -2.41
CA ASN A 159 -4.73 28.70 -2.95
C ASN A 159 -4.80 30.05 -2.21
N ASN A 160 -5.77 30.19 -1.31
CA ASN A 160 -6.02 31.41 -0.56
C ASN A 160 -6.77 31.11 0.74
N LYS A 161 -6.95 32.13 1.59
CA LYS A 161 -7.57 31.98 2.92
C LYS A 161 -9.07 31.67 2.85
N GLU A 162 -9.75 32.14 1.84
CA GLU A 162 -11.19 31.89 1.64
C GLU A 162 -11.42 30.40 1.35
N GLU A 163 -10.64 29.83 0.43
CA GLU A 163 -10.65 28.38 0.15
C GLU A 163 -10.25 27.55 1.38
N LEU A 164 -9.25 28.01 2.15
CA LEU A 164 -8.81 27.33 3.37
C LEU A 164 -9.94 27.28 4.42
N ARG A 165 -10.70 28.37 4.61
CA ARG A 165 -11.84 28.39 5.55
C ARG A 165 -12.90 27.33 5.20
N GLU A 166 -13.27 27.24 3.95
CA GLU A 166 -14.28 26.26 3.50
C GLU A 166 -13.74 24.83 3.56
N ALA A 167 -12.50 24.63 3.15
CA ALA A 167 -11.82 23.34 3.21
C ALA A 167 -11.68 22.81 4.65
N TYR A 168 -11.36 23.69 5.59
CA TYR A 168 -11.23 23.32 7.00
C TYR A 168 -12.56 22.86 7.59
N LYS A 169 -13.67 23.60 7.30
CA LYS A 169 -15.02 23.18 7.72
C LYS A 169 -15.42 21.84 7.10
N TYR A 170 -15.12 21.66 5.80
CA TYR A 170 -15.40 20.39 5.14
C TYR A 170 -14.60 19.24 5.75
N ALA A 171 -13.31 19.41 5.99
CA ALA A 171 -12.47 18.41 6.63
C ALA A 171 -12.99 18.05 8.04
N LEU A 172 -13.41 19.05 8.84
CA LEU A 172 -14.07 18.82 10.15
C LEU A 172 -15.36 18.01 10.03
N SER A 173 -16.17 18.26 9.01
CA SER A 173 -17.41 17.51 8.79
C SER A 173 -17.19 16.04 8.44
N CYS A 174 -16.00 15.71 7.95
CA CYS A 174 -15.60 14.34 7.58
C CYS A 174 -14.89 13.61 8.73
N SER A 175 -14.15 14.33 9.58
CA SER A 175 -13.33 13.79 10.67
C SER A 175 -14.19 13.32 11.85
N LYS A 176 -13.73 12.25 12.53
CA LYS A 176 -14.29 11.78 13.80
C LYS A 176 -13.50 12.32 15.01
N SER A 177 -12.24 12.72 14.78
CA SER A 177 -11.32 13.19 15.83
C SER A 177 -11.31 14.70 15.97
N ASP A 178 -11.97 15.43 15.08
CA ASP A 178 -11.94 16.90 15.02
C ASP A 178 -10.52 17.50 14.84
N LYS A 179 -9.54 16.68 14.46
CA LYS A 179 -8.16 17.11 14.20
C LYS A 179 -7.94 17.28 12.71
N ILE A 180 -7.46 18.46 12.30
CA ILE A 180 -7.20 18.81 10.90
C ILE A 180 -5.76 19.24 10.73
N ILE A 181 -5.11 18.69 9.71
CA ILE A 181 -3.78 19.10 9.27
C ILE A 181 -3.93 20.12 8.15
N VAL A 182 -3.17 21.22 8.25
CA VAL A 182 -2.94 22.18 7.18
C VAL A 182 -1.44 22.19 6.91
N GLU A 183 -1.06 21.83 5.68
CA GLU A 183 0.35 21.72 5.31
C GLU A 183 0.62 22.36 3.95
N LYS A 184 1.87 22.77 3.70
CA LYS A 184 2.30 23.22 2.39
C LYS A 184 1.96 22.19 1.32
N GLN A 185 1.28 22.62 0.27
CA GLN A 185 1.06 21.75 -0.89
C GLN A 185 2.40 21.48 -1.57
N LEU A 186 2.77 20.21 -1.63
CA LEU A 186 3.87 19.74 -2.45
C LEU A 186 3.35 19.46 -3.86
N LYS A 187 4.19 19.70 -4.86
CA LYS A 187 3.95 19.36 -6.26
C LYS A 187 5.12 18.51 -6.72
N GLY A 188 4.84 17.43 -7.40
CA GLY A 188 5.90 16.53 -7.85
C GLY A 188 5.38 15.13 -8.13
N GLU A 189 6.23 14.16 -7.89
CA GLU A 189 5.99 12.73 -8.11
C GLU A 189 5.79 12.03 -6.77
N GLU A 190 4.86 11.10 -6.71
CA GLU A 190 4.68 10.27 -5.53
C GLU A 190 5.49 8.98 -5.64
N TRP A 191 6.08 8.60 -4.51
CA TRP A 191 6.98 7.47 -4.37
C TRP A 191 6.69 6.75 -3.07
N TYR A 192 7.05 5.49 -2.98
CA TYR A 192 7.12 4.82 -1.69
C TYR A 192 8.31 3.87 -1.61
N ALA A 193 8.83 3.70 -0.43
CA ALA A 193 9.88 2.75 -0.12
C ALA A 193 9.31 1.61 0.72
N THR A 194 9.62 0.37 0.35
CA THR A 194 9.23 -0.84 1.09
C THR A 194 10.41 -1.35 1.89
N TYR A 195 10.16 -1.70 3.14
CA TYR A 195 11.15 -2.19 4.09
C TYR A 195 10.75 -3.55 4.65
N ALA A 196 11.74 -4.41 4.89
CA ALA A 196 11.59 -5.58 5.76
C ALA A 196 12.25 -5.31 7.10
N CYS A 197 11.61 -5.78 8.17
CA CYS A 197 12.09 -5.66 9.54
C CYS A 197 12.30 -7.05 10.14
N ALA A 198 13.38 -7.18 10.93
CA ALA A 198 13.71 -8.38 11.70
C ALA A 198 14.35 -7.98 13.04
N ASN A 199 13.67 -8.24 14.14
CA ASN A 199 14.15 -7.96 15.49
C ASN A 199 14.68 -6.51 15.69
N GLY A 200 14.03 -5.53 15.01
CA GLY A 200 14.37 -4.12 15.04
C GLY A 200 15.45 -3.68 14.04
N ASP A 201 16.09 -4.59 13.33
CA ASP A 201 16.88 -4.27 12.14
C ASP A 201 15.97 -4.03 10.95
N VAL A 202 16.32 -3.06 10.11
CA VAL A 202 15.51 -2.61 8.96
C VAL A 202 16.34 -2.72 7.68
N SER A 203 15.75 -3.21 6.60
CA SER A 203 16.37 -3.24 5.27
C SER A 203 15.44 -2.65 4.23
N LEU A 204 15.91 -1.68 3.45
CA LEU A 204 15.21 -1.14 2.29
C LEU A 204 15.15 -2.20 1.19
N LEU A 205 13.95 -2.69 0.88
CA LEU A 205 13.71 -3.64 -0.20
C LEU A 205 13.75 -2.95 -1.56
N ALA A 206 12.89 -1.95 -1.72
CA ALA A 206 12.76 -1.24 -2.99
C ALA A 206 12.19 0.17 -2.78
N LEU A 207 12.71 1.11 -3.56
CA LEU A 207 12.11 2.42 -3.78
C LEU A 207 11.27 2.35 -5.06
N ASN A 208 9.99 2.69 -4.97
CA ASN A 208 9.02 2.61 -6.05
C ASN A 208 8.54 4.00 -6.43
N ALA A 209 8.47 4.28 -7.72
CA ALA A 209 7.90 5.50 -8.26
C ALA A 209 6.50 5.21 -8.85
N MET A 210 5.56 6.10 -8.62
CA MET A 210 4.15 5.95 -9.00
C MET A 210 3.78 6.97 -10.07
N TYR A 211 3.18 6.51 -11.17
CA TYR A 211 2.88 7.33 -12.34
C TYR A 211 1.40 7.23 -12.72
N ALA A 212 0.74 8.40 -12.78
CA ALA A 212 -0.59 8.53 -13.34
C ALA A 212 -0.54 8.75 -14.86
N GLN A 213 -1.60 8.33 -15.56
CA GLN A 213 -1.77 8.69 -16.97
C GLN A 213 -1.92 10.21 -17.11
N PRO A 214 -1.16 10.90 -18.00
CA PRO A 214 -1.36 12.31 -18.27
C PRO A 214 -2.80 12.66 -18.65
N GLY A 215 -3.34 13.72 -18.03
CA GLY A 215 -4.73 14.14 -18.20
C GLY A 215 -5.72 13.52 -17.24
N GLU A 216 -5.33 12.51 -16.48
CA GLU A 216 -6.11 11.92 -15.39
C GLU A 216 -5.64 12.44 -14.01
N PRO A 217 -6.42 12.26 -12.95
CA PRO A 217 -6.01 12.70 -11.60
C PRO A 217 -4.67 12.10 -11.18
N LYS A 218 -3.80 12.93 -10.61
CA LYS A 218 -2.42 12.53 -10.23
C LYS A 218 -2.35 11.40 -9.22
N ASN A 219 -3.40 11.19 -8.43
CA ASN A 219 -3.51 10.11 -7.45
C ASN A 219 -4.08 8.80 -8.01
N CYS A 220 -4.31 8.71 -9.34
CA CYS A 220 -4.67 7.48 -10.04
C CYS A 220 -3.41 6.87 -10.64
N TYR A 221 -2.60 6.21 -9.81
CA TYR A 221 -1.32 5.63 -10.22
C TYR A 221 -1.55 4.40 -11.08
N THR A 222 -1.49 4.58 -12.39
CA THR A 222 -1.71 3.50 -13.36
C THR A 222 -0.49 2.62 -13.57
N VAL A 223 0.70 3.12 -13.23
CA VAL A 223 1.96 2.35 -13.25
C VAL A 223 2.79 2.69 -12.03
N THR A 224 3.27 1.66 -11.34
CA THR A 224 4.27 1.73 -10.27
C THR A 224 5.48 0.91 -10.70
N THR A 225 6.71 1.40 -10.52
CA THR A 225 7.90 0.68 -10.92
C THR A 225 9.09 0.95 -9.99
N THR A 226 9.95 -0.07 -9.82
CA THR A 226 11.20 0.03 -9.05
C THR A 226 12.33 0.69 -9.81
N VAL A 227 12.20 0.92 -11.12
CA VAL A 227 13.22 1.61 -11.90
C VAL A 227 12.94 3.09 -11.91
N SER A 228 13.86 3.84 -11.31
CA SER A 228 13.66 5.25 -11.08
C SER A 228 15.00 5.98 -10.92
N ARG A 229 14.98 7.27 -11.19
CA ARG A 229 16.07 8.20 -10.91
C ARG A 229 16.15 8.47 -9.39
N HIS A 230 17.24 9.05 -8.95
CA HIS A 230 17.46 9.52 -7.57
C HIS A 230 17.53 8.43 -6.48
N VAL A 231 17.66 7.16 -6.85
CA VAL A 231 17.76 6.06 -5.86
C VAL A 231 19.01 6.22 -4.98
N LYS A 232 20.18 6.48 -5.56
CA LYS A 232 21.41 6.72 -4.78
C LYS A 232 21.25 7.89 -3.80
N ARG A 233 20.66 8.99 -4.27
CA ARG A 233 20.41 10.16 -3.41
C ARG A 233 19.42 9.84 -2.28
N PHE A 234 18.31 9.15 -2.59
CA PHE A 234 17.38 8.70 -1.57
C PHE A 234 18.11 7.84 -0.52
N CYS A 235 18.88 6.85 -0.95
CA CYS A 235 19.58 5.95 -0.04
C CYS A 235 20.61 6.66 0.84
N ASN A 236 21.26 7.70 0.34
CA ASN A 236 22.28 8.44 1.08
C ASN A 236 21.68 9.52 2.00
N ASP A 237 20.68 10.25 1.51
CA ASP A 237 20.25 11.51 2.16
C ASP A 237 18.96 11.32 2.97
N VAL A 238 18.06 10.41 2.56
CA VAL A 238 16.72 10.26 3.12
C VAL A 238 16.56 8.95 3.89
N ASN A 239 16.99 7.83 3.32
CA ASN A 239 16.84 6.50 3.91
C ASN A 239 17.35 6.38 5.36
N PRO A 240 18.51 6.97 5.76
CA PRO A 240 18.96 6.94 7.15
C PRO A 240 17.94 7.55 8.14
N LYS A 241 17.22 8.59 7.70
CA LYS A 241 16.15 9.19 8.52
C LYS A 241 14.90 8.34 8.56
N VAL A 242 14.61 7.60 7.50
CA VAL A 242 13.49 6.65 7.50
C VAL A 242 13.80 5.45 8.39
N GLU A 243 15.01 4.92 8.35
CA GLU A 243 15.42 3.84 9.26
C GLU A 243 15.37 4.27 10.74
N GLU A 244 15.79 5.51 11.05
CA GLU A 244 15.63 6.11 12.38
C GLU A 244 14.15 6.21 12.76
N LEU A 245 13.29 6.69 11.84
CA LEU A 245 11.85 6.81 12.04
C LEU A 245 11.21 5.45 12.35
N LEU A 246 11.51 4.41 11.55
CA LEU A 246 10.94 3.08 11.75
C LEU A 246 11.37 2.44 13.09
N LYS A 247 12.58 2.72 13.56
CA LYS A 247 13.05 2.31 14.89
C LYS A 247 12.31 3.04 16.00
N GLU A 248 12.14 4.36 15.89
CA GLU A 248 11.39 5.17 16.86
C GLU A 248 9.89 4.80 16.91
N VAL A 249 9.30 4.42 15.77
CA VAL A 249 7.94 3.86 15.69
C VAL A 249 7.85 2.50 16.42
N GLY A 250 8.94 1.76 16.51
CA GLY A 250 8.97 0.41 17.07
C GLY A 250 8.65 -0.69 16.06
N CYS A 251 9.05 -0.49 14.79
CA CYS A 251 8.94 -1.52 13.76
C CYS A 251 9.99 -2.60 14.00
N THR A 252 9.60 -3.71 14.64
CA THR A 252 10.52 -4.81 14.98
C THR A 252 10.56 -5.92 13.94
N ASP A 253 9.42 -6.30 13.39
CA ASP A 253 9.29 -7.42 12.46
C ASP A 253 8.34 -7.06 11.31
N GLY A 254 8.31 -7.85 10.25
CA GLY A 254 7.33 -7.74 9.17
C GLY A 254 7.73 -6.80 8.03
N ILE A 255 6.74 -6.21 7.39
CA ILE A 255 6.89 -5.37 6.20
C ILE A 255 6.27 -4.00 6.47
N VAL A 256 6.98 -2.95 6.07
CA VAL A 256 6.55 -1.54 6.22
C VAL A 256 6.75 -0.85 4.89
N TRP A 257 5.86 0.03 4.51
CA TRP A 257 6.10 0.99 3.44
C TRP A 257 5.98 2.42 3.98
N VAL A 258 6.76 3.31 3.38
CA VAL A 258 6.74 4.75 3.68
C VAL A 258 6.55 5.49 2.37
N GLN A 259 5.56 6.38 2.31
CA GLN A 259 5.23 7.17 1.13
C GLN A 259 5.91 8.52 1.17
N PHE A 260 6.32 8.98 -0.01
CA PHE A 260 7.06 10.22 -0.21
C PHE A 260 6.46 11.04 -1.35
N MET A 261 6.66 12.35 -1.26
CA MET A 261 6.59 13.25 -2.40
C MET A 261 8.01 13.67 -2.78
N LEU A 262 8.40 13.49 -4.03
CA LEU A 262 9.55 14.14 -4.64
C LEU A 262 9.07 15.44 -5.28
N ASP A 263 9.46 16.58 -4.71
CA ASP A 263 8.99 17.88 -5.18
C ASP A 263 9.72 18.37 -6.47
N GLU A 264 9.28 19.51 -7.00
CA GLU A 264 9.86 20.12 -8.21
C GLU A 264 11.32 20.59 -8.02
N ASP A 265 11.80 20.71 -6.78
CA ASP A 265 13.21 21.00 -6.41
C ASP A 265 14.00 19.71 -6.12
N ASP A 266 13.47 18.55 -6.49
CA ASP A 266 14.05 17.23 -6.25
C ASP A 266 14.26 16.88 -4.76
N LYS A 267 13.41 17.38 -3.86
CA LYS A 267 13.46 17.05 -2.43
C LYS A 267 12.42 16.01 -2.07
N PHE A 268 12.82 15.00 -1.32
CA PHE A 268 11.89 14.01 -0.78
C PHE A 268 11.26 14.49 0.51
N TYR A 269 9.95 14.37 0.60
CA TYR A 269 9.16 14.63 1.81
C TYR A 269 8.34 13.41 2.18
N ILE A 270 8.45 12.97 3.44
CA ILE A 270 7.65 11.87 3.98
C ILE A 270 6.20 12.31 4.11
N ILE A 271 5.28 11.48 3.63
CA ILE A 271 3.83 11.73 3.65
C ILE A 271 3.14 10.91 4.74
N GLU A 272 3.30 9.59 4.69
CA GLU A 272 2.69 8.64 5.61
C GLU A 272 3.43 7.30 5.57
N MET A 273 3.04 6.39 6.46
CA MET A 273 3.54 5.01 6.45
C MET A 273 2.39 4.02 6.57
N GLY A 274 2.65 2.78 6.17
CA GLY A 274 1.78 1.65 6.43
C GLY A 274 2.57 0.45 6.94
N TYR A 275 2.20 -0.10 8.09
CA TYR A 275 2.87 -1.26 8.66
C TYR A 275 2.24 -2.56 8.18
N ARG A 276 2.27 -2.76 6.90
CA ARG A 276 1.72 -3.91 6.17
C ARG A 276 2.30 -3.96 4.75
N MET A 277 2.00 -5.02 4.00
CA MET A 277 2.25 -5.03 2.56
C MET A 277 1.44 -3.95 1.84
N ASP A 278 1.95 -3.51 0.69
CA ASP A 278 1.26 -2.57 -0.20
C ASP A 278 0.02 -3.20 -0.86
N GLY A 279 -0.89 -2.36 -1.35
CA GLY A 279 -2.10 -2.77 -2.06
C GLY A 279 -1.89 -3.06 -3.54
N GLU A 280 -0.75 -2.67 -4.08
CA GLU A 280 -0.40 -2.73 -5.50
C GLU A 280 0.24 -4.07 -5.89
N MET A 281 0.30 -5.02 -4.95
CA MET A 281 0.87 -6.37 -5.13
C MET A 281 2.36 -6.39 -5.53
N MET A 282 3.13 -5.32 -5.26
CA MET A 282 4.56 -5.29 -5.58
C MET A 282 5.37 -6.34 -4.82
N PHE A 283 4.82 -6.86 -3.71
CA PHE A 283 5.39 -8.00 -3.00
C PHE A 283 5.52 -9.27 -3.86
N MET A 284 4.77 -9.40 -4.93
CA MET A 284 4.88 -10.56 -5.84
C MET A 284 6.15 -10.50 -6.69
N PRO A 285 6.39 -9.43 -7.49
CA PRO A 285 7.61 -9.35 -8.30
C PRO A 285 8.89 -9.14 -7.47
N TYR A 286 8.82 -8.72 -6.21
CA TYR A 286 10.00 -8.61 -5.33
C TYR A 286 10.69 -9.95 -5.11
N LYS A 287 9.96 -11.05 -5.12
CA LYS A 287 10.56 -12.38 -5.02
C LYS A 287 11.54 -12.64 -6.16
N ASP A 288 11.19 -12.27 -7.39
CA ASP A 288 12.05 -12.44 -8.56
C ASP A 288 13.15 -11.39 -8.62
N LEU A 289 12.87 -10.17 -8.15
CA LEU A 289 13.83 -9.07 -8.14
C LEU A 289 14.89 -9.22 -7.06
N LEU A 290 14.50 -9.61 -5.85
CA LEU A 290 15.33 -9.57 -4.64
C LEU A 290 15.67 -10.96 -4.09
N GLY A 291 15.02 -12.03 -4.57
CA GLY A 291 15.06 -13.35 -3.95
C GLY A 291 14.41 -13.38 -2.56
N PHE A 292 13.63 -12.36 -2.19
CA PHE A 292 13.00 -12.21 -0.89
C PHE A 292 11.48 -12.34 -0.99
N ASP A 293 10.93 -13.32 -0.28
CA ASP A 293 9.50 -13.64 -0.28
C ASP A 293 8.80 -13.03 0.94
N THR A 294 8.13 -11.89 0.75
CA THR A 294 7.43 -11.17 1.82
C THR A 294 6.22 -11.94 2.36
N ILE A 295 5.56 -12.74 1.53
CA ILE A 295 4.46 -13.64 1.94
C ILE A 295 4.97 -14.66 2.95
N LYS A 296 6.07 -15.33 2.59
CA LYS A 296 6.77 -16.29 3.47
C LYS A 296 7.14 -15.61 4.79
N TRP A 297 7.78 -14.44 4.71
CA TRP A 297 8.24 -13.67 5.86
C TRP A 297 7.13 -13.40 6.88
N LEU A 298 5.98 -12.90 6.42
CA LEU A 298 4.86 -12.57 7.29
C LEU A 298 4.18 -13.81 7.89
N VAL A 299 4.03 -14.89 7.12
CA VAL A 299 3.46 -16.16 7.64
C VAL A 299 4.38 -16.78 8.67
N GLU A 300 5.69 -16.83 8.44
CA GLU A 300 6.67 -17.36 9.40
C GLU A 300 6.67 -16.53 10.68
N THR A 301 6.65 -15.20 10.58
CA THR A 301 6.54 -14.31 11.76
C THR A 301 5.27 -14.59 12.56
N ALA A 302 4.11 -14.72 11.90
CA ALA A 302 2.84 -15.03 12.58
C ALA A 302 2.87 -16.42 13.26
N LEU A 303 3.56 -17.39 12.67
CA LEU A 303 3.77 -18.72 13.24
C LEU A 303 4.80 -18.73 14.40
N GLY A 304 5.36 -17.58 14.76
CA GLY A 304 6.35 -17.44 15.81
C GLY A 304 7.75 -17.91 15.44
N ILE A 305 8.04 -18.06 14.14
CA ILE A 305 9.41 -18.28 13.66
C ILE A 305 10.14 -16.95 13.77
N GLU A 306 11.26 -16.95 14.49
CA GLU A 306 12.08 -15.76 14.67
C GLU A 306 12.98 -15.53 13.47
N HIS A 307 13.07 -14.28 13.08
CA HIS A 307 13.97 -13.81 12.06
C HIS A 307 15.03 -12.88 12.67
N ASP A 308 16.20 -12.86 12.08
CA ASP A 308 17.28 -11.96 12.46
C ASP A 308 17.84 -11.21 11.24
N LYS A 309 18.74 -10.26 11.49
CA LYS A 309 19.36 -9.41 10.48
C LYS A 309 19.99 -10.20 9.32
N SER A 310 20.53 -11.39 9.56
CA SER A 310 21.22 -12.17 8.54
C SER A 310 20.29 -12.72 7.45
N GLN A 311 18.98 -12.76 7.75
CA GLN A 311 17.94 -13.22 6.85
C GLN A 311 17.30 -12.09 6.04
N LEU A 312 17.56 -10.82 6.43
CA LEU A 312 17.14 -9.67 5.64
C LEU A 312 17.96 -9.62 4.33
N PRO A 313 17.34 -9.25 3.21
CA PRO A 313 18.10 -9.00 1.99
C PRO A 313 19.04 -7.81 2.17
N ALA A 314 20.09 -7.75 1.36
CA ALA A 314 20.92 -6.55 1.29
C ALA A 314 20.02 -5.33 0.93
N PRO A 315 20.18 -4.19 1.63
CA PRO A 315 19.37 -3.03 1.34
C PRO A 315 19.69 -2.50 -0.08
N GLN A 316 18.65 -1.98 -0.74
CA GLN A 316 18.86 -1.25 -2.00
C GLN A 316 19.76 -0.04 -1.76
N THR A 317 20.78 0.12 -2.59
CA THR A 317 21.73 1.26 -2.54
C THR A 317 21.81 2.02 -3.86
N GLU A 318 21.31 1.44 -4.94
CA GLU A 318 21.28 2.01 -6.28
C GLU A 318 20.07 1.49 -7.07
N ALA A 319 19.81 2.07 -8.24
CA ALA A 319 18.70 1.64 -9.09
C ALA A 319 18.91 0.18 -9.57
N PHE A 320 17.82 -0.59 -9.59
CA PHE A 320 17.88 -1.94 -10.15
C PHE A 320 18.03 -1.90 -11.68
N THR A 321 18.70 -2.90 -12.23
CA THR A 321 18.77 -3.12 -13.69
C THR A 321 17.52 -3.83 -14.21
N LYS A 322 16.88 -4.65 -13.38
CA LYS A 322 15.58 -5.28 -13.63
C LYS A 322 14.44 -4.41 -13.09
N THR A 323 13.25 -4.55 -13.64
CA THR A 323 12.08 -3.86 -13.12
C THR A 323 11.15 -4.80 -12.36
N ALA A 324 10.61 -4.36 -11.24
CA ALA A 324 9.33 -4.83 -10.74
C ALA A 324 8.31 -3.74 -11.06
N THR A 325 7.20 -4.12 -11.67
CA THR A 325 6.18 -3.18 -12.16
C THR A 325 4.80 -3.63 -11.70
N GLY A 326 4.02 -2.68 -11.18
CA GLY A 326 2.62 -2.80 -10.86
C GLY A 326 1.77 -1.92 -11.76
N MET A 327 0.62 -2.41 -12.15
CA MET A 327 -0.43 -1.67 -12.84
C MET A 327 -1.69 -1.75 -12.01
N GLU A 328 -2.12 -0.64 -11.41
CA GLU A 328 -3.47 -0.52 -10.88
C GLU A 328 -4.42 -0.11 -12.00
N LEU A 329 -5.44 -0.92 -12.24
CA LEU A 329 -6.42 -0.70 -13.31
C LEU A 329 -7.50 0.28 -12.81
N TRP A 330 -7.15 1.55 -12.77
CA TRP A 330 -8.03 2.65 -12.37
C TRP A 330 -9.10 2.91 -13.40
N THR A 331 -10.29 3.36 -12.95
CA THR A 331 -11.41 3.72 -13.84
C THR A 331 -11.55 5.22 -13.97
N ASN A 332 -11.93 5.72 -15.17
CA ASN A 332 -12.37 7.11 -15.38
C ASN A 332 -13.87 7.23 -15.66
N LYS A 333 -14.60 6.12 -15.57
CA LYS A 333 -16.06 6.04 -15.65
C LYS A 333 -16.58 5.23 -14.46
N GLU A 334 -17.87 5.34 -14.21
CA GLU A 334 -18.57 4.52 -13.22
C GLU A 334 -19.65 3.69 -13.90
N GLY A 335 -20.11 2.65 -13.24
CA GLY A 335 -21.19 1.79 -13.73
C GLY A 335 -21.21 0.42 -13.05
N THR A 336 -22.16 -0.41 -13.47
CA THR A 336 -22.19 -1.82 -13.05
C THR A 336 -21.30 -2.62 -13.99
N VAL A 337 -20.34 -3.36 -13.44
CA VAL A 337 -19.48 -4.25 -14.22
C VAL A 337 -20.34 -5.34 -14.84
N THR A 338 -20.32 -5.44 -16.16
CA THR A 338 -21.03 -6.49 -16.91
C THR A 338 -20.08 -7.54 -17.48
N LYS A 339 -18.84 -7.15 -17.77
CA LYS A 339 -17.85 -8.03 -18.37
C LYS A 339 -16.43 -7.62 -17.97
N LEU A 340 -15.63 -8.61 -17.59
CA LEU A 340 -14.18 -8.54 -17.48
C LEU A 340 -13.56 -9.31 -18.65
N VAL A 341 -12.64 -8.69 -19.37
CA VAL A 341 -12.03 -9.27 -20.58
C VAL A 341 -10.52 -9.27 -20.41
N GLY A 342 -9.85 -10.32 -20.84
CA GLY A 342 -8.41 -10.41 -21.00
C GLY A 342 -7.60 -10.73 -19.75
N TYR A 343 -8.18 -10.66 -18.55
CA TYR A 343 -7.50 -10.95 -17.29
C TYR A 343 -6.86 -12.36 -17.29
N ASP A 344 -7.62 -13.38 -17.68
CA ASP A 344 -7.12 -14.77 -17.77
C ASP A 344 -6.04 -14.95 -18.84
N GLU A 345 -6.05 -14.13 -19.89
CA GLU A 345 -5.02 -14.14 -20.93
C GLU A 345 -3.71 -13.59 -20.39
N ILE A 346 -3.77 -12.45 -19.73
CA ILE A 346 -2.61 -11.80 -19.11
C ILE A 346 -2.03 -12.67 -17.99
N ALA A 347 -2.87 -13.30 -17.17
CA ALA A 347 -2.43 -14.19 -16.09
C ALA A 347 -1.67 -15.44 -16.59
N LYS A 348 -1.73 -15.78 -17.88
CA LYS A 348 -0.94 -16.88 -18.47
C LYS A 348 0.46 -16.46 -18.90
N LEU A 349 0.77 -15.17 -18.90
CA LEU A 349 2.12 -14.71 -19.21
C LEU A 349 3.07 -15.12 -18.06
N PRO A 350 4.27 -15.62 -18.37
CA PRO A 350 5.24 -16.01 -17.33
C PRO A 350 5.57 -14.84 -16.40
N GLY A 351 5.56 -15.06 -15.08
CA GLY A 351 5.92 -14.05 -14.08
C GLY A 351 4.91 -12.89 -13.94
N VAL A 352 3.73 -13.00 -14.54
CA VAL A 352 2.66 -12.00 -14.40
C VAL A 352 1.64 -12.47 -13.39
N PHE A 353 1.29 -11.62 -12.44
CA PHE A 353 0.29 -11.86 -11.41
C PHE A 353 -0.88 -10.90 -11.59
N VAL A 354 -2.10 -11.41 -11.45
CA VAL A 354 -3.35 -10.68 -11.71
C VAL A 354 -4.30 -10.84 -10.54
N GLU A 355 -4.79 -9.75 -9.98
CA GLU A 355 -5.90 -9.74 -9.03
C GLU A 355 -7.08 -8.95 -9.59
N ASN A 356 -8.25 -9.59 -9.64
CA ASN A 356 -9.51 -8.94 -9.97
C ASN A 356 -10.13 -8.40 -8.68
N LEU A 357 -10.32 -7.08 -8.59
CA LEU A 357 -10.97 -6.43 -7.47
C LEU A 357 -12.49 -6.31 -7.64
N LYS A 358 -13.00 -6.69 -8.82
CA LYS A 358 -14.41 -6.63 -9.20
C LYS A 358 -14.85 -7.89 -9.92
N GLN A 359 -16.17 -8.15 -9.86
CA GLN A 359 -16.82 -9.22 -10.59
C GLN A 359 -18.04 -8.68 -11.34
N PRO A 360 -18.56 -9.38 -12.37
CA PRO A 360 -19.82 -9.03 -12.99
C PRO A 360 -20.95 -8.89 -11.96
N GLY A 361 -21.66 -7.77 -12.00
CA GLY A 361 -22.66 -7.36 -11.01
C GLY A 361 -22.19 -6.34 -9.99
N ASP A 362 -20.88 -6.17 -9.79
CA ASP A 362 -20.32 -5.17 -8.88
C ASP A 362 -20.44 -3.75 -9.44
N LYS A 363 -20.54 -2.78 -8.54
CA LYS A 363 -20.40 -1.36 -8.92
C LYS A 363 -18.91 -0.97 -8.99
N ALA A 364 -18.50 -0.44 -10.12
CA ALA A 364 -17.25 0.28 -10.30
C ALA A 364 -17.51 1.78 -10.12
N MET A 365 -16.71 2.41 -9.28
CA MET A 365 -16.77 3.84 -9.02
C MET A 365 -15.66 4.54 -9.80
N LYS A 366 -15.94 5.72 -10.32
CA LYS A 366 -14.93 6.54 -10.99
C LYS A 366 -13.73 6.80 -10.06
N TYR A 367 -12.54 6.70 -10.61
CA TYR A 367 -11.28 6.86 -9.90
C TYR A 367 -11.10 5.89 -8.72
N ARG A 368 -11.44 4.61 -8.98
CA ARG A 368 -11.14 3.49 -8.09
C ARG A 368 -10.59 2.33 -8.91
N PRO A 369 -9.65 1.54 -8.37
CA PRO A 369 -9.11 0.40 -9.07
C PRO A 369 -10.13 -0.74 -9.16
N VAL A 370 -10.11 -1.45 -10.28
CA VAL A 370 -10.93 -2.65 -10.55
C VAL A 370 -10.10 -3.91 -10.69
N GLY A 371 -8.78 -3.78 -10.66
CA GLY A 371 -7.83 -4.89 -10.69
C GLY A 371 -6.41 -4.39 -10.51
N VAL A 372 -5.50 -5.33 -10.26
CA VAL A 372 -4.06 -5.10 -10.14
C VAL A 372 -3.33 -6.15 -10.98
N ILE A 373 -2.30 -5.74 -11.69
CA ILE A 373 -1.42 -6.61 -12.47
C ILE A 373 0.01 -6.28 -12.10
N THR A 374 0.82 -7.29 -11.72
CA THR A 374 2.23 -7.08 -11.39
C THR A 374 3.12 -8.08 -12.10
N PHE A 375 4.34 -7.67 -12.40
CA PHE A 375 5.33 -8.48 -13.09
C PHE A 375 6.75 -7.96 -12.88
N ALA A 376 7.75 -8.81 -13.17
CA ALA A 376 9.15 -8.40 -13.24
C ALA A 376 9.69 -8.61 -14.66
N THR A 377 10.59 -7.72 -15.12
CA THR A 377 11.23 -7.81 -16.45
C THR A 377 12.71 -7.43 -16.37
N ASP A 378 13.48 -7.92 -17.33
CA ASP A 378 14.91 -7.65 -17.42
C ASP A 378 15.22 -6.33 -18.14
N THR A 379 14.31 -5.85 -18.99
CA THR A 379 14.49 -4.66 -19.83
C THR A 379 13.27 -3.75 -19.82
N PHE A 380 13.49 -2.47 -20.19
CA PHE A 380 12.40 -1.51 -20.41
C PHE A 380 11.45 -1.95 -21.52
N GLU A 381 12.00 -2.50 -22.61
CA GLU A 381 11.24 -2.92 -23.77
C GLU A 381 10.24 -4.03 -23.41
N GLU A 382 10.66 -5.02 -22.62
CA GLU A 382 9.78 -6.07 -22.10
C GLU A 382 8.68 -5.49 -21.19
N MET A 383 9.03 -4.55 -20.31
CA MET A 383 8.06 -3.85 -19.46
C MET A 383 7.03 -3.11 -20.30
N ALA A 384 7.48 -2.32 -21.26
CA ALA A 384 6.61 -1.55 -22.14
C ALA A 384 5.68 -2.45 -22.97
N ASP A 385 6.17 -3.59 -23.45
CA ASP A 385 5.39 -4.54 -24.25
C ASP A 385 4.31 -5.23 -23.41
N ILE A 386 4.58 -5.56 -22.15
CA ILE A 386 3.54 -6.09 -21.23
C ILE A 386 2.49 -5.00 -20.95
N ILE A 387 2.89 -3.76 -20.65
CA ILE A 387 1.94 -2.64 -20.42
C ILE A 387 1.05 -2.42 -21.64
N LYS A 388 1.62 -2.39 -22.88
CA LYS A 388 0.86 -2.27 -24.12
C LYS A 388 -0.12 -3.42 -24.27
N LYS A 389 0.34 -4.67 -24.05
CA LYS A 389 -0.51 -5.85 -24.13
C LYS A 389 -1.66 -5.79 -23.13
N VAL A 390 -1.42 -5.36 -21.89
CA VAL A 390 -2.48 -5.12 -20.89
C VAL A 390 -3.47 -4.08 -21.38
N ASN A 391 -2.99 -2.95 -21.90
CA ASN A 391 -3.84 -1.88 -22.44
C ASN A 391 -4.75 -2.36 -23.59
N GLU A 392 -4.27 -3.24 -24.45
CA GLU A 392 -4.99 -3.76 -25.60
C GLU A 392 -5.97 -4.88 -25.24
N THR A 393 -5.64 -5.68 -24.23
CA THR A 393 -6.32 -6.94 -23.95
C THR A 393 -7.29 -6.84 -22.78
N VAL A 394 -6.94 -6.06 -21.73
CA VAL A 394 -7.69 -6.01 -20.47
C VAL A 394 -8.74 -4.91 -20.50
N HIS A 395 -10.00 -5.28 -20.29
CA HIS A 395 -11.13 -4.35 -20.25
C HIS A 395 -12.08 -4.69 -19.10
N CYS A 396 -12.63 -3.65 -18.49
CA CYS A 396 -13.72 -3.73 -17.52
C CYS A 396 -14.91 -2.92 -18.06
N CYS A 397 -15.90 -3.63 -18.60
CA CYS A 397 -17.02 -3.01 -19.30
C CYS A 397 -18.20 -2.77 -18.35
N ASN A 398 -18.82 -1.57 -18.46
CA ASN A 398 -20.06 -1.23 -17.77
C ASN A 398 -21.32 -1.73 -18.52
N GLU A 399 -22.49 -1.42 -18.00
CA GLU A 399 -23.81 -1.79 -18.58
C GLU A 399 -24.07 -1.19 -19.97
N ASN A 400 -23.34 -0.14 -20.36
CA ASN A 400 -23.40 0.47 -21.68
C ASN A 400 -22.41 -0.17 -22.68
N GLY A 401 -21.63 -1.16 -22.23
CA GLY A 401 -20.57 -1.79 -23.02
C GLY A 401 -19.29 -0.96 -23.16
N GLU A 402 -19.15 0.12 -22.37
CA GLU A 402 -17.98 0.97 -22.39
C GLU A 402 -16.88 0.42 -21.50
N ASP A 403 -15.63 0.40 -22.00
CA ASP A 403 -14.46 0.13 -21.15
C ASP A 403 -14.24 1.31 -20.18
N MET A 404 -14.07 0.99 -18.91
CA MET A 404 -13.88 1.99 -17.85
C MET A 404 -12.42 2.20 -17.47
N ILE A 405 -11.48 1.34 -17.91
CA ILE A 405 -10.09 1.34 -17.46
C ILE A 405 -9.30 2.48 -18.11
N ILE A 406 -8.57 3.22 -17.29
CA ILE A 406 -7.56 4.18 -17.72
C ILE A 406 -6.37 3.40 -18.30
N LYS A 407 -5.95 3.71 -19.52
CA LYS A 407 -4.79 3.10 -20.18
C LYS A 407 -3.57 4.00 -20.03
N TYR A 408 -2.44 3.43 -19.58
CA TYR A 408 -1.20 4.19 -19.52
C TYR A 408 -0.50 4.21 -20.88
N THR A 409 -0.18 5.40 -21.38
CA THR A 409 0.36 5.58 -22.74
C THR A 409 1.63 6.43 -22.82
N ASP A 410 2.11 7.00 -21.70
CA ASP A 410 3.28 7.89 -21.69
C ASP A 410 4.61 7.09 -21.59
N PHE A 411 4.87 6.27 -22.59
CA PHE A 411 6.07 5.43 -22.64
C PHE A 411 7.36 6.23 -22.82
N ASP A 412 7.30 7.41 -23.45
CA ASP A 412 8.47 8.28 -23.61
C ASP A 412 8.95 8.81 -22.27
N TYR A 413 8.00 9.18 -21.40
CA TYR A 413 8.30 9.59 -20.03
C TYR A 413 8.91 8.44 -19.22
N LEU A 414 8.30 7.25 -19.22
CA LEU A 414 8.84 6.08 -18.52
C LEU A 414 10.24 5.71 -19.02
N LYS A 415 10.46 5.74 -20.34
CA LYS A 415 11.76 5.43 -20.92
C LYS A 415 12.83 6.41 -20.48
N ARG A 416 12.50 7.69 -20.47
CA ARG A 416 13.43 8.72 -20.00
C ARG A 416 13.84 8.49 -18.55
N ILE A 417 12.90 8.24 -17.66
CA ILE A 417 13.17 8.01 -16.22
C ILE A 417 13.99 6.74 -16.01
N TYR A 418 13.67 5.67 -16.75
CA TYR A 418 14.43 4.43 -16.72
C TYR A 418 15.90 4.68 -17.11
N ASP A 419 16.14 5.38 -18.23
CA ASP A 419 17.48 5.68 -18.71
C ASP A 419 18.25 6.63 -17.75
N GLU A 420 17.56 7.59 -17.12
CA GLU A 420 18.14 8.46 -16.09
C GLU A 420 18.57 7.65 -14.86
N GLY A 421 17.71 6.75 -14.38
CA GLY A 421 18.03 5.89 -13.23
C GLY A 421 19.25 4.99 -13.48
N LEU A 422 19.36 4.39 -14.66
CA LEU A 422 20.53 3.59 -15.00
C LEU A 422 21.82 4.41 -15.13
N LYS A 423 21.75 5.66 -15.61
CA LYS A 423 22.91 6.55 -15.69
C LYS A 423 23.44 6.98 -14.32
N GLU A 424 22.57 7.08 -13.30
CA GLU A 424 23.00 7.39 -11.94
C GLU A 424 23.85 6.27 -11.31
N ASN A 425 23.78 5.04 -11.83
CA ASN A 425 24.56 3.89 -11.37
C ASN A 425 25.98 3.87 -11.98
N ALA A 426 26.17 4.53 -13.12
CA ALA A 426 27.44 4.57 -13.86
C ALA A 426 28.38 5.64 -13.28
#